data_5811ccf1cf8d00b33537bbc959ec15f7
#
_entry.id   5811ccf1cf8d00b33537bbc959ec15f7
#
_cell.length_a   1.000
_cell.length_b   1.000
_cell.length_c   1.000
_cell.angle_alpha   90.00
_cell.angle_beta   90.00
_cell.angle_gamma   90.00
#
_symmetry.space_group_name_H-M   'P 1'
#
loop_
_entity.id
_entity.type
_entity.pdbx_description
1 polymer ?
#
loop_
_entity_poly.entity_id
_entity_poly.type
_entity_poly.pdbx_seq_one_letter_code
_entity_poly.pdbx_strand_id
1 'polypeptide(L)'
;MSYRELVALIVLVLACLLGCQQQGRNSYLRTPPVVKFKPVKGQIIPRSIARLAKEANIKIRMMPRRSIPRRGSRRMRPTFITIHSTANHSSGSTAMQHSRALCQGAISNRSWHFTVDQFMVVQNLPLNETGWHAGSNAGNNHSIGIEMCECESRGHNHFRTWDRAAKLTAVLMKRYGIGLRRVVPHHHWTGKNCPAPLMTNGRPGPKWAWYLSRVDYYYRCINQGKSHR
;
A
#
# COMPACT_ATOMS: atom_id res chain seq x y z
N MET A 1 36.88 32.89 -23.54
CA MET A 1 36.33 32.46 -22.24
C MET A 1 37.52 32.11 -21.34
N SER A 2 37.66 32.76 -20.22
CA SER A 2 38.77 32.48 -19.30
C SER A 2 38.55 31.17 -18.58
N TYR A 3 39.64 30.54 -18.09
CA TYR A 3 39.57 29.31 -17.32
C TYR A 3 38.62 29.41 -16.10
N ARG A 4 38.54 30.59 -15.48
CA ARG A 4 37.63 30.90 -14.36
C ARG A 4 36.17 30.89 -14.78
N GLU A 5 35.83 31.37 -15.95
CA GLU A 5 34.46 31.36 -16.49
C GLU A 5 34.00 29.93 -16.83
N LEU A 6 34.92 29.11 -17.38
CA LEU A 6 34.66 27.70 -17.67
C LEU A 6 34.40 26.91 -16.40
N VAL A 7 35.21 27.12 -15.36
CA VAL A 7 35.02 26.43 -14.05
C VAL A 7 33.71 26.86 -13.39
N ALA A 8 33.37 28.16 -13.42
CA ALA A 8 32.11 28.65 -12.87
C ALA A 8 30.89 28.06 -13.61
N LEU A 9 30.94 27.93 -14.95
CA LEU A 9 29.87 27.33 -15.73
C LEU A 9 29.70 25.84 -15.43
N ILE A 10 30.80 25.07 -15.27
CA ILE A 10 30.77 23.65 -14.91
C ILE A 10 30.20 23.46 -13.51
N VAL A 11 30.56 24.29 -12.54
CA VAL A 11 30.03 24.23 -11.17
C VAL A 11 28.52 24.55 -11.16
N LEU A 12 28.06 25.54 -11.96
CA LEU A 12 26.63 25.87 -12.06
C LEU A 12 25.82 24.73 -12.70
N VAL A 13 26.35 24.11 -13.76
CA VAL A 13 25.69 22.96 -14.43
C VAL A 13 25.63 21.75 -13.49
N LEU A 14 26.70 21.45 -12.77
CA LEU A 14 26.72 20.36 -11.78
C LEU A 14 25.75 20.65 -10.63
N ALA A 15 25.66 21.87 -10.13
CA ALA A 15 24.71 22.26 -9.08
C ALA A 15 23.25 22.14 -9.57
N CYS A 16 22.94 22.53 -10.82
CA CYS A 16 21.62 22.35 -11.42
C CYS A 16 21.27 20.85 -11.60
N LEU A 17 22.22 20.03 -12.05
CA LEU A 17 22.01 18.59 -12.22
C LEU A 17 21.83 17.89 -10.88
N LEU A 18 22.57 18.24 -9.84
CA LEU A 18 22.41 17.71 -8.49
C LEU A 18 21.11 18.19 -7.85
N GLY A 19 20.72 19.45 -8.04
CA GLY A 19 19.46 20.00 -7.57
C GLY A 19 18.24 19.34 -8.23
N CYS A 20 18.26 19.10 -9.53
CA CYS A 20 17.22 18.37 -10.24
C CYS A 20 17.12 16.90 -9.79
N GLN A 21 18.25 16.22 -9.54
CA GLN A 21 18.23 14.85 -9.05
C GLN A 21 17.72 14.73 -7.61
N GLN A 22 17.96 15.71 -6.74
CA GLN A 22 17.42 15.70 -5.37
C GLN A 22 15.93 16.06 -5.34
N GLN A 23 15.46 16.98 -6.18
CA GLN A 23 14.02 17.29 -6.27
C GLN A 23 13.20 16.11 -6.81
N GLY A 24 13.70 15.37 -7.80
CA GLY A 24 13.04 14.15 -8.32
C GLY A 24 13.00 12.99 -7.32
N ARG A 25 14.07 12.78 -6.52
CA ARG A 25 14.14 11.68 -5.54
C ARG A 25 13.22 11.85 -4.34
N ASN A 26 12.89 13.07 -3.93
CA ASN A 26 12.06 13.33 -2.74
C ASN A 26 10.58 13.60 -3.05
N SER A 27 10.20 13.83 -4.30
CA SER A 27 8.80 14.15 -4.65
C SER A 27 7.82 13.02 -4.30
N TYR A 28 8.21 11.78 -4.52
CA TYR A 28 7.38 10.61 -4.24
C TYR A 28 7.25 10.26 -2.74
N LEU A 29 8.18 10.76 -1.89
CA LEU A 29 8.08 10.59 -0.43
C LEU A 29 7.24 11.69 0.23
N ARG A 30 6.83 12.72 -0.53
CA ARG A 30 5.87 13.71 -0.04
C ARG A 30 4.50 13.07 0.15
N THR A 31 3.84 13.43 1.22
CA THR A 31 2.45 13.01 1.43
C THR A 31 1.59 13.63 0.34
N PRO A 32 0.72 12.83 -0.31
CA PRO A 32 -0.17 13.36 -1.34
C PRO A 32 -1.12 14.43 -0.76
N PRO A 33 -1.72 15.26 -1.62
CA PRO A 33 -2.78 16.17 -1.19
C PRO A 33 -3.85 15.44 -0.41
N VAL A 34 -4.45 16.12 0.55
CA VAL A 34 -5.55 15.53 1.35
C VAL A 34 -6.72 15.26 0.43
N VAL A 35 -7.04 13.99 0.23
CA VAL A 35 -8.32 13.63 -0.38
C VAL A 35 -9.42 13.90 0.64
N LYS A 36 -10.27 14.89 0.33
CA LYS A 36 -11.43 15.22 1.19
C LYS A 36 -12.38 14.02 1.19
N PHE A 37 -12.73 13.53 2.35
CA PHE A 37 -13.78 12.51 2.52
C PHE A 37 -14.71 12.91 3.68
N LYS A 38 -15.94 12.42 3.62
CA LYS A 38 -16.87 12.54 4.76
C LYS A 38 -16.57 11.40 5.74
N PRO A 39 -16.23 11.68 7.00
CA PRO A 39 -16.08 10.63 8.00
C PRO A 39 -17.34 9.77 8.09
N VAL A 40 -17.17 8.47 8.34
CA VAL A 40 -18.30 7.57 8.58
C VAL A 40 -19.10 8.12 9.76
N LYS A 41 -20.38 8.44 9.54
CA LYS A 41 -21.30 8.84 10.59
C LYS A 41 -21.68 7.62 11.43
N GLY A 42 -21.83 7.79 12.73
CA GLY A 42 -22.23 6.74 13.65
C GLY A 42 -21.34 6.67 14.89
N GLN A 43 -21.79 5.88 15.85
CA GLN A 43 -21.06 5.67 17.09
C GLN A 43 -19.74 4.95 16.82
N ILE A 44 -18.64 5.50 17.33
CA ILE A 44 -17.34 4.81 17.32
C ILE A 44 -17.35 3.75 18.40
N ILE A 45 -17.28 2.49 17.99
CA ILE A 45 -17.22 1.37 18.92
C ILE A 45 -15.73 1.06 19.17
N PRO A 46 -15.22 1.22 20.39
CA PRO A 46 -13.84 0.91 20.72
C PRO A 46 -13.47 -0.53 20.37
N ARG A 47 -12.31 -0.72 19.70
CA ARG A 47 -11.81 -2.04 19.32
C ARG A 47 -10.30 -2.11 19.54
N SER A 48 -9.83 -3.19 20.14
CA SER A 48 -8.38 -3.41 20.24
C SER A 48 -7.77 -3.75 18.87
N ILE A 49 -6.47 -3.49 18.72
CA ILE A 49 -5.70 -3.90 17.53
C ILE A 49 -5.87 -5.41 17.29
N ALA A 50 -5.78 -6.22 18.37
CA ALA A 50 -5.93 -7.66 18.29
C ALA A 50 -7.31 -8.08 17.75
N ARG A 51 -8.39 -7.39 18.19
CA ARG A 51 -9.75 -7.64 17.68
C ARG A 51 -9.86 -7.34 16.20
N LEU A 52 -9.38 -6.18 15.74
CA LEU A 52 -9.42 -5.84 14.32
C LEU A 52 -8.55 -6.76 13.46
N ALA A 53 -7.38 -7.18 13.96
CA ALA A 53 -6.55 -8.17 13.29
C ALA A 53 -7.25 -9.54 13.17
N LYS A 54 -7.97 -9.97 14.22
CA LYS A 54 -8.81 -11.19 14.19
C LYS A 54 -9.95 -11.05 13.18
N GLU A 55 -10.65 -9.91 13.15
CA GLU A 55 -11.71 -9.63 12.18
C GLU A 55 -11.18 -9.56 10.72
N ALA A 56 -9.96 -9.10 10.52
CA ALA A 56 -9.29 -9.16 9.22
C ALA A 56 -8.96 -10.60 8.80
N ASN A 57 -8.95 -11.56 9.73
CA ASN A 57 -8.66 -12.98 9.50
C ASN A 57 -7.31 -13.19 8.80
N ILE A 58 -6.23 -12.74 9.44
CA ILE A 58 -4.88 -12.77 8.87
C ILE A 58 -4.31 -14.19 8.96
N LYS A 59 -3.93 -14.75 7.81
CA LYS A 59 -3.17 -15.98 7.64
C LYS A 59 -1.76 -15.65 7.18
N ILE A 60 -0.78 -16.45 7.58
CA ILE A 60 0.62 -16.25 7.19
C ILE A 60 1.02 -17.34 6.20
N ARG A 61 1.46 -16.94 5.01
CA ARG A 61 2.04 -17.80 3.99
C ARG A 61 3.20 -17.07 3.32
N MET A 62 4.37 -17.12 3.96
CA MET A 62 5.55 -16.40 3.49
C MET A 62 6.09 -16.99 2.19
N MET A 63 6.40 -16.11 1.25
CA MET A 63 7.17 -16.48 0.05
C MET A 63 8.52 -17.08 0.47
N PRO A 64 8.99 -18.14 -0.22
CA PRO A 64 10.31 -18.70 0.04
C PRO A 64 11.42 -17.65 -0.12
N ARG A 65 12.40 -17.62 0.78
CA ARG A 65 13.53 -16.66 0.72
C ARG A 65 14.31 -16.73 -0.59
N ARG A 66 14.38 -17.91 -1.20
CA ARG A 66 15.12 -18.16 -2.46
C ARG A 66 14.30 -17.85 -3.71
N SER A 67 13.01 -17.49 -3.59
CA SER A 67 12.21 -17.09 -4.74
C SER A 67 12.79 -15.83 -5.39
N ILE A 68 12.77 -15.74 -6.72
CA ILE A 68 13.35 -14.63 -7.48
C ILE A 68 12.91 -13.26 -6.95
N PRO A 69 11.60 -12.99 -6.77
CA PRO A 69 11.14 -11.67 -6.34
C PRO A 69 11.42 -11.35 -4.86
N ARG A 70 11.78 -12.34 -4.05
CA ARG A 70 12.18 -12.11 -2.65
C ARG A 70 13.69 -12.10 -2.44
N ARG A 71 14.46 -12.78 -3.28
CA ARG A 71 15.91 -12.86 -3.16
C ARG A 71 16.61 -11.49 -3.21
N GLY A 72 16.04 -10.53 -3.94
CA GLY A 72 16.51 -9.14 -3.97
C GLY A 72 15.93 -8.21 -2.91
N SER A 73 15.12 -8.73 -1.98
CA SER A 73 14.50 -7.92 -0.93
C SER A 73 15.55 -7.41 0.07
N ARG A 74 15.40 -6.14 0.44
CA ARG A 74 16.24 -5.45 1.43
C ARG A 74 15.44 -5.18 2.69
N ARG A 75 16.13 -4.92 3.80
CA ARG A 75 15.49 -4.46 5.02
C ARG A 75 14.89 -3.07 4.80
N MET A 76 13.62 -2.89 5.20
CA MET A 76 12.96 -1.60 5.15
C MET A 76 12.29 -1.24 6.50
N ARG A 77 12.12 0.06 6.72
CA ARG A 77 11.22 0.60 7.74
C ARG A 77 10.04 1.26 7.00
N PRO A 78 8.85 0.66 7.01
CA PRO A 78 7.74 1.18 6.24
C PRO A 78 7.26 2.53 6.79
N THR A 79 7.05 3.47 5.88
CA THR A 79 6.52 4.81 6.18
C THR A 79 5.25 5.11 5.40
N PHE A 80 4.88 4.23 4.46
CA PHE A 80 3.66 4.28 3.66
C PHE A 80 2.95 2.93 3.65
N ILE A 81 1.67 2.95 3.31
CA ILE A 81 0.89 1.77 2.93
C ILE A 81 0.36 2.02 1.53
N THR A 82 0.68 1.13 0.59
CA THR A 82 0.24 1.21 -0.80
C THR A 82 -0.87 0.22 -1.06
N ILE A 83 -1.99 0.72 -1.55
CA ILE A 83 -3.16 -0.08 -1.90
C ILE A 83 -3.16 -0.35 -3.40
N HIS A 84 -3.35 -1.63 -3.73
CA HIS A 84 -3.45 -2.15 -5.09
C HIS A 84 -4.74 -2.94 -5.27
N SER A 85 -5.04 -3.27 -6.51
CA SER A 85 -5.97 -4.32 -6.88
C SER A 85 -5.30 -5.30 -7.84
N THR A 86 -5.65 -6.57 -7.74
CA THR A 86 -4.95 -7.65 -8.45
C THR A 86 -5.15 -7.60 -9.97
N ALA A 87 -6.16 -6.88 -10.46
CA ALA A 87 -6.58 -6.88 -11.85
C ALA A 87 -6.74 -8.30 -12.42
N ASN A 88 -7.13 -9.25 -11.56
CA ASN A 88 -7.39 -10.63 -11.91
C ASN A 88 -8.84 -10.96 -11.59
N HIS A 89 -9.65 -10.98 -12.65
CA HIS A 89 -11.10 -11.20 -12.59
C HIS A 89 -11.48 -12.69 -12.70
N SER A 90 -10.50 -13.57 -12.88
CA SER A 90 -10.75 -15.01 -13.04
C SER A 90 -11.48 -15.57 -11.82
N SER A 91 -12.42 -16.49 -12.07
CA SER A 91 -13.08 -17.24 -11.01
C SER A 91 -12.03 -17.96 -10.14
N GLY A 92 -12.21 -17.89 -8.82
CA GLY A 92 -11.27 -18.51 -7.87
C GLY A 92 -9.98 -17.74 -7.62
N SER A 93 -9.76 -16.53 -8.20
CA SER A 93 -8.58 -15.69 -7.93
C SER A 93 -8.64 -15.04 -6.53
N THR A 94 -8.66 -15.90 -5.50
CA THR A 94 -8.74 -15.52 -4.08
C THR A 94 -7.38 -15.09 -3.52
N ALA A 95 -7.38 -14.54 -2.31
CA ALA A 95 -6.15 -14.18 -1.60
C ALA A 95 -5.20 -15.38 -1.43
N MET A 96 -5.75 -16.57 -1.16
CA MET A 96 -4.96 -17.79 -1.02
C MET A 96 -4.37 -18.24 -2.36
N GLN A 97 -5.10 -18.12 -3.47
CA GLN A 97 -4.58 -18.50 -4.79
C GLN A 97 -3.46 -17.57 -5.26
N HIS A 98 -3.58 -16.26 -5.07
CA HIS A 98 -2.49 -15.32 -5.34
C HIS A 98 -1.25 -15.62 -4.47
N SER A 99 -1.46 -15.94 -3.19
CA SER A 99 -0.37 -16.32 -2.30
C SER A 99 0.32 -17.62 -2.75
N ARG A 100 -0.43 -18.62 -3.21
CA ARG A 100 0.13 -19.84 -3.80
C ARG A 100 0.96 -19.54 -5.04
N ALA A 101 0.41 -18.73 -5.97
CA ALA A 101 1.12 -18.31 -7.19
C ALA A 101 2.45 -17.60 -6.89
N LEU A 102 2.47 -16.70 -5.89
CA LEU A 102 3.70 -16.06 -5.42
C LEU A 102 4.71 -17.09 -4.87
N CYS A 103 4.26 -18.00 -4.01
CA CYS A 103 5.14 -19.00 -3.38
C CYS A 103 5.69 -20.02 -4.37
N GLN A 104 4.92 -20.34 -5.42
CA GLN A 104 5.30 -21.29 -6.47
C GLN A 104 6.12 -20.65 -7.59
N GLY A 105 6.32 -19.33 -7.57
CA GLY A 105 7.09 -18.62 -8.60
C GLY A 105 6.33 -18.35 -9.90
N ALA A 106 5.03 -18.61 -9.95
CA ALA A 106 4.20 -18.29 -11.11
C ALA A 106 4.10 -16.78 -11.36
N ILE A 107 4.40 -15.97 -10.33
CA ILE A 107 4.56 -14.51 -10.43
C ILE A 107 6.03 -14.20 -10.13
N SER A 108 6.86 -14.16 -11.17
CA SER A 108 8.33 -14.21 -11.03
C SER A 108 8.99 -12.84 -10.75
N ASN A 109 8.35 -11.73 -11.10
CA ASN A 109 8.96 -10.39 -11.06
C ASN A 109 8.27 -9.42 -10.08
N ARG A 110 7.35 -9.90 -9.26
CA ARG A 110 6.59 -9.09 -8.31
C ARG A 110 6.50 -9.76 -6.96
N SER A 111 6.41 -8.95 -5.91
CA SER A 111 6.12 -9.42 -4.56
C SER A 111 5.46 -8.31 -3.77
N TRP A 112 4.55 -8.67 -2.89
CA TRP A 112 3.82 -7.74 -2.03
C TRP A 112 3.53 -8.37 -0.67
N HIS A 113 3.18 -7.53 0.31
CA HIS A 113 3.10 -7.95 1.69
C HIS A 113 1.81 -8.68 2.02
N PHE A 114 0.69 -8.22 1.49
CA PHE A 114 -0.62 -8.80 1.79
C PHE A 114 -1.48 -8.94 0.55
N THR A 115 -2.20 -10.06 0.48
CA THR A 115 -3.34 -10.21 -0.44
C THR A 115 -4.61 -10.33 0.39
N VAL A 116 -5.68 -9.64 -0.05
CA VAL A 116 -6.94 -9.54 0.69
C VAL A 116 -8.10 -9.93 -0.23
N ASP A 117 -8.97 -10.81 0.27
CA ASP A 117 -10.28 -11.08 -0.33
C ASP A 117 -11.40 -10.87 0.72
N GLN A 118 -12.64 -11.20 0.34
CA GLN A 118 -13.79 -11.03 1.23
C GLN A 118 -13.76 -11.94 2.49
N PHE A 119 -12.90 -12.96 2.52
CA PHE A 119 -12.86 -13.96 3.59
C PHE A 119 -11.64 -13.81 4.49
N MET A 120 -10.48 -13.45 3.92
CA MET A 120 -9.22 -13.45 4.63
C MET A 120 -8.21 -12.45 4.09
N VAL A 121 -7.17 -12.25 4.89
CA VAL A 121 -5.90 -11.63 4.51
C VAL A 121 -4.84 -12.71 4.50
N VAL A 122 -3.97 -12.75 3.47
CA VAL A 122 -2.79 -13.61 3.47
C VAL A 122 -1.55 -12.74 3.46
N GLN A 123 -0.68 -12.89 4.47
CA GLN A 123 0.62 -12.24 4.52
C GLN A 123 1.65 -13.05 3.74
N ASN A 124 2.31 -12.41 2.76
CA ASN A 124 3.26 -13.05 1.84
C ASN A 124 4.72 -12.68 2.13
N LEU A 125 4.98 -11.49 2.69
CA LEU A 125 6.32 -11.01 3.03
C LEU A 125 6.39 -10.53 4.48
N PRO A 126 7.58 -10.61 5.12
CA PRO A 126 7.85 -9.89 6.35
C PRO A 126 7.68 -8.38 6.14
N LEU A 127 7.14 -7.68 7.14
CA LEU A 127 6.79 -6.25 7.01
C LEU A 127 8.01 -5.32 7.05
N ASN A 128 9.18 -5.85 7.35
CA ASN A 128 10.46 -5.16 7.32
C ASN A 128 11.34 -5.55 6.13
N GLU A 129 10.77 -6.20 5.11
CA GLU A 129 11.42 -6.48 3.83
C GLU A 129 10.77 -5.67 2.70
N THR A 130 11.57 -5.24 1.71
CA THR A 130 11.05 -4.56 0.52
C THR A 130 10.24 -5.51 -0.35
N GLY A 131 9.16 -5.01 -0.97
CA GLY A 131 8.37 -5.73 -1.97
C GLY A 131 8.47 -5.06 -3.34
N TRP A 132 8.35 -5.83 -4.40
CA TRP A 132 8.36 -5.34 -5.80
C TRP A 132 6.94 -5.16 -6.32
N HIS A 133 6.24 -4.11 -5.86
CA HIS A 133 4.81 -3.89 -6.15
C HIS A 133 4.46 -2.50 -6.67
N ALA A 134 5.27 -1.48 -6.35
CA ALA A 134 4.87 -0.09 -6.55
C ALA A 134 5.37 0.51 -7.88
N GLY A 135 6.14 -0.23 -8.67
CA GLY A 135 6.69 0.25 -9.95
C GLY A 135 7.72 1.39 -9.80
N SER A 136 8.11 1.72 -8.58
CA SER A 136 9.12 2.73 -8.28
C SER A 136 9.98 2.29 -7.10
N ASN A 137 11.26 2.68 -7.09
CA ASN A 137 12.15 2.39 -5.97
C ASN A 137 11.65 3.02 -4.67
N ALA A 138 11.10 4.24 -4.72
CA ALA A 138 10.55 4.92 -3.56
C ALA A 138 9.39 4.11 -2.95
N GLY A 139 8.40 3.70 -3.74
CA GLY A 139 7.28 2.91 -3.28
C GLY A 139 7.69 1.53 -2.77
N ASN A 140 8.57 0.83 -3.49
CA ASN A 140 9.04 -0.50 -3.12
C ASN A 140 9.83 -0.52 -1.80
N ASN A 141 10.66 0.51 -1.56
CA ASN A 141 11.55 0.58 -0.38
C ASN A 141 10.90 1.22 0.85
N HIS A 142 9.74 1.88 0.72
CA HIS A 142 9.14 2.63 1.81
C HIS A 142 7.69 2.25 2.12
N SER A 143 7.09 1.30 1.39
CA SER A 143 5.68 0.99 1.63
C SER A 143 5.36 -0.50 1.80
N ILE A 144 4.37 -0.76 2.64
CA ILE A 144 3.70 -2.06 2.74
C ILE A 144 2.67 -2.13 1.62
N GLY A 145 2.83 -3.07 0.67
CA GLY A 145 1.87 -3.30 -0.42
C GLY A 145 0.73 -4.22 -0.01
N ILE A 146 -0.50 -3.80 -0.26
CA ILE A 146 -1.74 -4.56 -0.03
C ILE A 146 -2.47 -4.72 -1.37
N GLU A 147 -2.59 -5.94 -1.85
CA GLU A 147 -3.35 -6.31 -3.05
C GLU A 147 -4.75 -6.77 -2.68
N MET A 148 -5.77 -6.09 -3.22
CA MET A 148 -7.18 -6.46 -3.05
C MET A 148 -7.62 -7.29 -4.25
N CYS A 149 -8.20 -8.47 -4.00
CA CYS A 149 -8.72 -9.37 -5.05
C CYS A 149 -9.92 -8.76 -5.77
N GLU A 150 -9.95 -8.95 -7.09
CA GLU A 150 -11.03 -8.53 -8.00
C GLU A 150 -11.76 -9.74 -8.62
N CYS A 151 -11.73 -10.89 -7.96
CA CYS A 151 -12.36 -12.12 -8.44
C CYS A 151 -13.84 -11.92 -8.79
N GLU A 152 -14.26 -12.37 -9.96
CA GLU A 152 -15.66 -12.32 -10.43
C GLU A 152 -16.43 -13.63 -10.16
N SER A 153 -16.01 -14.41 -9.18
CA SER A 153 -16.75 -15.60 -8.77
C SER A 153 -18.14 -15.24 -8.26
N ARG A 154 -19.13 -16.11 -8.53
CA ARG A 154 -20.48 -15.95 -7.99
C ARG A 154 -20.43 -15.78 -6.47
N GLY A 155 -21.09 -14.73 -5.97
CA GLY A 155 -21.10 -14.39 -4.54
C GLY A 155 -19.88 -13.62 -4.05
N HIS A 156 -18.93 -13.24 -4.91
CA HIS A 156 -17.86 -12.32 -4.51
C HIS A 156 -18.41 -10.94 -4.19
N ASN A 157 -17.94 -10.38 -3.08
CA ASN A 157 -18.36 -9.06 -2.62
C ASN A 157 -17.14 -8.15 -2.46
N HIS A 158 -16.95 -7.26 -3.43
CA HIS A 158 -15.84 -6.31 -3.44
C HIS A 158 -15.84 -5.37 -2.21
N PHE A 159 -17.02 -4.93 -1.73
CA PHE A 159 -17.10 -4.08 -0.54
C PHE A 159 -16.59 -4.80 0.71
N ARG A 160 -16.83 -6.09 0.86
CA ARG A 160 -16.26 -6.89 1.97
C ARG A 160 -14.74 -7.00 1.86
N THR A 161 -14.21 -7.16 0.64
CA THR A 161 -12.76 -7.15 0.39
C THR A 161 -12.15 -5.80 0.78
N TRP A 162 -12.74 -4.70 0.33
CA TRP A 162 -12.25 -3.36 0.64
C TRP A 162 -12.37 -3.01 2.13
N ASP A 163 -13.46 -3.40 2.77
CA ASP A 163 -13.67 -3.19 4.21
C ASP A 163 -12.64 -3.99 5.05
N ARG A 164 -12.35 -5.22 4.64
CA ARG A 164 -11.29 -6.04 5.26
C ARG A 164 -9.92 -5.43 5.08
N ALA A 165 -9.61 -4.94 3.89
CA ALA A 165 -8.37 -4.22 3.60
C ALA A 165 -8.27 -2.93 4.46
N ALA A 166 -9.38 -2.21 4.68
CA ALA A 166 -9.42 -1.02 5.52
C ALA A 166 -9.13 -1.35 7.00
N LYS A 167 -9.64 -2.47 7.53
CA LYS A 167 -9.30 -2.96 8.88
C LYS A 167 -7.80 -3.26 9.01
N LEU A 168 -7.25 -4.02 8.06
CA LEU A 168 -5.82 -4.30 8.00
C LEU A 168 -5.00 -3.01 7.95
N THR A 169 -5.36 -2.08 7.08
CA THR A 169 -4.69 -0.79 6.93
C THR A 169 -4.66 -0.01 8.25
N ALA A 170 -5.79 0.07 8.97
CA ALA A 170 -5.86 0.74 10.27
C ALA A 170 -4.96 0.06 11.33
N VAL A 171 -4.90 -1.27 11.34
CA VAL A 171 -3.99 -2.02 12.22
C VAL A 171 -2.53 -1.70 11.92
N LEU A 172 -2.14 -1.67 10.63
CA LEU A 172 -0.78 -1.35 10.19
C LEU A 172 -0.42 0.11 10.48
N MET A 173 -1.33 1.05 10.24
CA MET A 173 -1.16 2.46 10.62
C MET A 173 -0.80 2.59 12.09
N LYS A 174 -1.56 1.92 12.97
CA LYS A 174 -1.30 1.98 14.40
C LYS A 174 0.02 1.34 14.81
N ARG A 175 0.33 0.19 14.21
CA ARG A 175 1.56 -0.57 14.51
C ARG A 175 2.83 0.18 14.13
N TYR A 176 2.81 0.88 12.98
CA TYR A 176 3.99 1.55 12.41
C TYR A 176 3.99 3.08 12.57
N GLY A 177 2.98 3.66 13.21
CA GLY A 177 2.86 5.11 13.33
C GLY A 177 2.63 5.82 11.98
N ILE A 178 2.01 5.12 11.02
CA ILE A 178 1.75 5.67 9.68
C ILE A 178 0.46 6.47 9.71
N GLY A 179 0.54 7.77 9.39
CA GLY A 179 -0.65 8.62 9.31
C GLY A 179 -1.51 8.34 8.06
N LEU A 180 -2.80 8.65 8.12
CA LEU A 180 -3.76 8.39 7.04
C LEU A 180 -3.33 9.00 5.69
N ARG A 181 -2.64 10.15 5.68
CA ARG A 181 -2.12 10.78 4.47
C ARG A 181 -1.03 9.98 3.76
N ARG A 182 -0.48 8.96 4.44
CA ARG A 182 0.52 8.03 3.89
C ARG A 182 -0.07 6.66 3.52
N VAL A 183 -1.39 6.55 3.55
CA VAL A 183 -2.15 5.48 2.88
C VAL A 183 -2.44 5.97 1.47
N VAL A 184 -1.78 5.37 0.48
CA VAL A 184 -1.77 5.85 -0.90
C VAL A 184 -2.19 4.77 -1.88
N PRO A 185 -2.84 5.12 -3.02
CA PRO A 185 -3.04 4.19 -4.11
C PRO A 185 -1.72 3.96 -4.87
N HIS A 186 -1.57 2.87 -5.61
CA HIS A 186 -0.42 2.68 -6.50
C HIS A 186 -0.22 3.86 -7.47
N HIS A 187 -1.33 4.48 -7.89
CA HIS A 187 -1.33 5.71 -8.69
C HIS A 187 -0.36 6.77 -8.17
N HIS A 188 -0.21 6.91 -6.84
CA HIS A 188 0.70 7.87 -6.21
C HIS A 188 2.15 7.77 -6.69
N TRP A 189 2.61 6.54 -6.98
CA TRP A 189 4.01 6.27 -7.33
C TRP A 189 4.32 6.42 -8.83
N THR A 190 3.36 6.07 -9.69
CA THR A 190 3.61 5.92 -11.14
C THR A 190 2.50 6.50 -12.03
N GLY A 191 1.41 7.02 -11.46
CA GLY A 191 0.24 7.43 -12.23
C GLY A 191 -0.64 6.28 -12.74
N LYS A 192 -0.27 5.01 -12.46
CA LYS A 192 -1.03 3.84 -12.88
C LYS A 192 -2.46 3.89 -12.34
N ASN A 193 -3.46 3.53 -13.16
CA ASN A 193 -4.85 3.35 -12.72
C ASN A 193 -4.96 2.11 -11.80
N CYS A 194 -4.51 2.26 -10.55
CA CYS A 194 -4.51 1.17 -9.56
C CYS A 194 -4.60 1.77 -8.14
N PRO A 195 -5.50 1.25 -7.28
CA PRO A 195 -6.46 0.15 -7.51
C PRO A 195 -7.64 0.59 -8.38
N ALA A 196 -7.81 -0.01 -9.55
CA ALA A 196 -8.79 0.42 -10.56
C ALA A 196 -10.23 0.52 -10.02
N PRO A 197 -10.74 -0.41 -9.19
CA PRO A 197 -12.11 -0.33 -8.66
C PRO A 197 -12.36 0.85 -7.72
N LEU A 198 -11.31 1.44 -7.13
CA LEU A 198 -11.40 2.61 -6.24
C LEU A 198 -11.05 3.93 -6.94
N MET A 199 -10.72 3.88 -8.23
CA MET A 199 -10.41 5.06 -9.02
C MET A 199 -11.64 5.59 -9.77
N THR A 200 -11.59 6.86 -10.13
CA THR A 200 -12.58 7.52 -10.98
C THR A 200 -11.83 8.20 -12.11
N ASN A 201 -12.09 7.81 -13.35
CA ASN A 201 -11.36 8.28 -14.52
C ASN A 201 -9.82 8.17 -14.37
N GLY A 202 -9.36 7.02 -13.84
CA GLY A 202 -7.93 6.72 -13.64
C GLY A 202 -7.27 7.45 -12.48
N ARG A 203 -8.00 8.22 -11.66
CA ARG A 203 -7.47 9.03 -10.55
C ARG A 203 -8.21 8.77 -9.24
N PRO A 204 -7.58 9.05 -8.07
CA PRO A 204 -8.28 9.01 -6.80
C PRO A 204 -9.51 9.91 -6.79
N GLY A 205 -10.68 9.33 -6.54
CA GLY A 205 -11.96 10.00 -6.58
C GLY A 205 -12.89 9.57 -5.43
N PRO A 206 -14.22 9.66 -5.57
CA PRO A 206 -15.18 9.38 -4.51
C PRO A 206 -15.05 7.97 -3.90
N LYS A 207 -14.77 6.94 -4.69
CA LYS A 207 -14.57 5.56 -4.18
C LYS A 207 -13.29 5.44 -3.34
N TRP A 208 -12.21 6.11 -3.74
CA TRP A 208 -11.00 6.21 -2.95
C TRP A 208 -11.24 6.97 -1.63
N ALA A 209 -11.98 8.07 -1.68
CA ALA A 209 -12.41 8.82 -0.49
C ALA A 209 -13.24 7.96 0.46
N TRP A 210 -14.15 7.14 -0.08
CA TRP A 210 -14.90 6.15 0.71
C TRP A 210 -13.96 5.15 1.40
N TYR A 211 -13.00 4.59 0.69
CA TYR A 211 -12.01 3.67 1.28
C TYR A 211 -11.25 4.32 2.44
N LEU A 212 -10.74 5.54 2.25
CA LEU A 212 -10.05 6.27 3.31
C LEU A 212 -10.96 6.56 4.50
N SER A 213 -12.24 6.83 4.28
CA SER A 213 -13.22 7.03 5.37
C SER A 213 -13.41 5.77 6.21
N ARG A 214 -13.35 4.57 5.58
CA ARG A 214 -13.39 3.28 6.30
C ARG A 214 -12.11 3.04 7.09
N VAL A 215 -10.95 3.33 6.52
CA VAL A 215 -9.66 3.25 7.22
C VAL A 215 -9.65 4.17 8.45
N ASP A 216 -10.07 5.43 8.29
CA ASP A 216 -10.18 6.41 9.37
C ASP A 216 -11.13 5.93 10.49
N TYR A 217 -12.29 5.39 10.12
CA TYR A 217 -13.23 4.82 11.07
C TYR A 217 -12.59 3.76 11.95
N TYR A 218 -11.92 2.76 11.36
CA TYR A 218 -11.26 1.69 12.11
C TYR A 218 -10.08 2.20 12.93
N TYR A 219 -9.33 3.18 12.42
CA TYR A 219 -8.24 3.80 13.16
C TYR A 219 -8.73 4.56 14.40
N ARG A 220 -9.87 5.26 14.29
CA ARG A 220 -10.52 5.89 15.45
C ARG A 220 -11.04 4.87 16.46
N CYS A 221 -11.59 3.73 16.01
CA CYS A 221 -11.97 2.61 16.90
C CYS A 221 -10.80 2.13 17.76
N ILE A 222 -9.59 2.02 17.17
CA ILE A 222 -8.38 1.60 17.91
C ILE A 222 -7.99 2.66 18.95
N ASN A 223 -8.06 3.94 18.60
CA ASN A 223 -7.58 5.03 19.47
C ASN A 223 -8.50 5.28 20.67
N GLN A 224 -9.79 5.17 20.51
CA GLN A 224 -10.75 5.32 21.60
C GLN A 224 -10.74 4.16 22.60
N GLY A 225 -10.32 2.96 22.19
CA GLY A 225 -10.16 1.81 23.09
C GLY A 225 -9.02 1.97 24.11
N LYS A 226 -8.27 3.05 24.11
CA LYS A 226 -7.19 3.36 25.07
C LYS A 226 -7.59 4.30 26.20
N SER A 227 -8.75 4.96 26.14
CA SER A 227 -9.14 5.96 27.15
C SER A 227 -9.72 5.36 28.45
N HIS A 228 -9.74 4.03 28.57
CA HIS A 228 -10.26 3.32 29.76
C HIS A 228 -9.26 2.33 30.35
N ARG A 229 -7.95 2.70 30.41
CA ARG A 229 -6.96 2.01 31.23
C ARG A 229 -6.24 2.98 32.12
#